data_9b81dbb9b12586204a63041dfbd9febf
#
_entry.id   9b81dbb9b12586204a63041dfbd9febf
#
_cell.length_a   1.000
_cell.length_b   1.000
_cell.length_c   1.000
_cell.angle_alpha   90.00
_cell.angle_beta   90.00
_cell.angle_gamma   90.00
#
_symmetry.space_group_name_H-M   'P 1'
#
loop_
_entity.id
_entity.type
_entity.pdbx_description
1 polymer ?
#
loop_
_entity_poly.entity_id
_entity_poly.type
_entity_poly.pdbx_seq_one_letter_code
_entity_poly.pdbx_strand_id
1 'polypeptide(L)'
;MTSPESPIPSPSPCPPPPLPSSPTPSSSLPLPPSLPPTGEVMVLALGRKKQRMLICLSLLPNLFLAFLLSSDALLTLASPHHCRLPGPSPAPQVLNASLPWENGGRVGDSGGXSQCKQYINGTQSGVENCDAGWDYNVTEGLRINIVTEWDLVCGQYWLVPVEEVSFILGVLTGCLGLGFAADRLGRLKTLLTSLTLSVVFGVLVCVSTSPPIFIVMRFCLAAASAGVYLTLYITRLELCDPSLRLLVTMVAGLTTVSGELLLLGVALSCQSWRGLLGAGAAPLSLFLTYGIPGVFPESPRWLLLSERSADLNSFSERRDRERDDESFTELDSEPSPSTYPHLSFPELVHSRNIWKNMCVLGFTSFISHGISHCYSSFRGDVRGTAPSFYWTYLLSVCAGGGAWLLLWATVNRCGRRGILLLAMTMTGLASLILLGLVEYLSETAITVFSVMGLFSSQAAASLCVLFTAEIMPTIIRGSGVGTVLALGCVGRLTSPLMDLRNHYGYFLHHVVYSTLALLAVLSILLLPESKRKPLPQTLADGEQYRRPPLGRRRRDNVPLLATPNPET
;
A
#
# COMPACT_ATOMS: atom_id res chain seq x y z
N MET A 1 53.78 -9.86 92.35
CA MET A 1 54.51 -8.62 92.30
C MET A 1 54.92 -8.34 90.88
N THR A 2 54.08 -7.75 90.10
CA THR A 2 54.41 -7.38 88.76
C THR A 2 53.65 -6.08 88.46
N SER A 3 54.37 -5.06 88.15
CA SER A 3 53.84 -3.74 87.73
C SER A 3 53.27 -3.79 86.33
N PRO A 4 52.22 -3.04 86.04
CA PRO A 4 51.68 -3.00 84.74
C PRO A 4 52.40 -2.04 83.77
N GLU A 5 52.66 -2.50 82.56
CA GLU A 5 53.22 -1.66 81.52
C GLU A 5 52.16 -0.69 80.99
N SER A 6 52.58 0.55 80.73
CA SER A 6 51.74 1.59 80.13
C SER A 6 51.64 1.43 78.62
N PRO A 7 50.47 1.68 77.99
CA PRO A 7 50.31 1.52 76.51
C PRO A 7 50.95 2.67 75.74
N ILE A 8 51.56 2.32 74.60
CA ILE A 8 52.18 3.23 73.64
C ILE A 8 51.06 4.00 72.86
N PRO A 9 51.17 5.34 72.71
CA PRO A 9 50.17 6.10 71.94
C PRO A 9 50.30 5.82 70.43
N SER A 10 49.16 5.56 69.76
CA SER A 10 49.06 5.38 68.33
C SER A 10 49.30 6.69 67.54
N PRO A 11 49.95 6.64 66.36
CA PRO A 11 50.20 7.87 65.60
C PRO A 11 48.91 8.45 65.04
N SER A 12 48.75 9.76 65.12
CA SER A 12 47.61 10.51 64.56
C SER A 12 47.61 10.44 63.04
N PRO A 13 46.44 10.31 62.41
CA PRO A 13 46.34 10.26 60.92
C PRO A 13 46.69 11.62 60.28
N CYS A 14 47.41 11.57 59.14
CA CYS A 14 47.73 12.75 58.36
C CYS A 14 46.46 13.44 57.82
N PRO A 15 46.42 14.77 57.76
CA PRO A 15 45.27 15.47 57.15
C PRO A 15 45.17 15.16 55.63
N PRO A 16 43.97 15.02 55.10
CA PRO A 16 43.78 14.78 53.65
C PRO A 16 44.24 16.01 52.86
N PRO A 17 44.68 15.77 51.56
CA PRO A 17 45.09 16.87 50.69
C PRO A 17 43.90 17.79 50.39
N PRO A 18 44.12 19.10 50.14
CA PRO A 18 43.03 20.03 49.86
C PRO A 18 42.33 19.66 48.57
N LEU A 19 40.99 19.60 48.60
CA LEU A 19 40.12 19.41 47.43
C LEU A 19 40.38 20.53 46.42
N PRO A 20 40.45 20.21 45.10
CA PRO A 20 40.57 21.26 44.11
C PRO A 20 39.34 22.17 44.17
N SER A 21 39.56 23.47 44.14
CA SER A 21 38.51 24.48 44.18
C SER A 21 37.49 24.23 43.08
N SER A 22 36.23 24.10 43.46
CA SER A 22 35.12 23.97 42.50
C SER A 22 35.15 25.16 41.53
N PRO A 23 35.03 24.90 40.22
CA PRO A 23 34.91 26.01 39.28
C PRO A 23 33.63 26.79 39.60
N THR A 24 33.73 28.08 39.62
CA THR A 24 32.60 29.00 39.74
C THR A 24 31.52 28.64 38.75
N PRO A 25 30.24 28.65 39.12
CA PRO A 25 29.19 28.37 38.16
C PRO A 25 29.22 29.43 37.06
N SER A 26 29.76 29.07 35.90
CA SER A 26 29.59 29.86 34.71
C SER A 26 28.08 30.01 34.47
N SER A 27 27.62 31.25 34.34
CA SER A 27 26.25 31.57 34.00
C SER A 27 25.78 30.65 32.86
N SER A 28 24.87 29.74 33.16
CA SER A 28 24.26 28.91 32.16
C SER A 28 23.44 29.82 31.24
N LEU A 29 24.01 30.17 30.12
CA LEU A 29 23.22 30.69 29.00
C LEU A 29 22.09 29.68 28.75
N PRO A 30 20.84 30.12 28.63
CA PRO A 30 19.76 29.21 28.30
C PRO A 30 20.11 28.48 27.02
N LEU A 31 20.04 27.15 27.02
CA LEU A 31 20.22 26.36 25.81
C LEU A 31 19.30 26.94 24.73
N PRO A 32 19.80 27.25 23.54
CA PRO A 32 18.94 27.68 22.48
C PRO A 32 17.88 26.61 22.24
N PRO A 33 16.62 26.96 21.97
CA PRO A 33 15.59 25.99 21.69
C PRO A 33 16.12 25.04 20.62
N SER A 34 16.01 23.74 20.86
CA SER A 34 16.48 22.70 19.93
C SER A 34 16.04 23.08 18.52
N LEU A 35 16.99 23.35 17.63
CA LEU A 35 16.68 23.61 16.23
C LEU A 35 15.75 22.50 15.71
N PRO A 36 14.65 22.87 15.07
CA PRO A 36 13.80 21.87 14.47
C PRO A 36 14.63 21.01 13.48
N PRO A 37 14.32 19.73 13.35
CA PRO A 37 15.12 18.87 12.48
C PRO A 37 15.23 19.50 11.09
N THR A 38 16.42 19.50 10.53
CA THR A 38 16.80 20.26 9.32
C THR A 38 15.82 20.06 8.14
N GLY A 39 15.18 18.89 8.09
CA GLY A 39 14.17 18.60 7.06
C GLY A 39 12.88 19.40 7.19
N GLU A 40 12.47 19.74 8.41
CA GLU A 40 11.28 20.58 8.66
C GLU A 40 11.57 22.04 8.32
N VAL A 41 12.77 22.53 8.62
CA VAL A 41 13.22 23.86 8.26
C VAL A 41 13.20 24.07 6.75
N MET A 42 13.64 23.06 5.98
CA MET A 42 13.68 23.14 4.52
C MET A 42 12.29 23.11 3.89
N VAL A 43 11.35 22.35 4.46
CA VAL A 43 9.94 22.36 4.02
C VAL A 43 9.31 23.73 4.34
N LEU A 44 9.62 24.31 5.50
CA LEU A 44 9.18 25.65 5.89
C LEU A 44 9.76 26.74 4.95
N ALA A 45 11.01 26.57 4.50
CA ALA A 45 11.67 27.50 3.57
C ALA A 45 10.98 27.55 2.19
N LEU A 46 10.27 26.50 1.80
CA LEU A 46 9.53 26.45 0.54
C LEU A 46 8.35 27.44 0.50
N GLY A 47 7.82 27.82 1.67
CA GLY A 47 6.66 28.71 1.79
C GLY A 47 5.33 27.93 1.66
N ARG A 48 4.36 28.30 2.49
CA ARG A 48 3.06 27.61 2.59
C ARG A 48 2.28 27.57 1.28
N LYS A 49 2.35 28.62 0.47
CA LYS A 49 1.63 28.68 -0.82
C LYS A 49 2.19 27.65 -1.80
N LYS A 50 3.52 27.61 -1.94
CA LYS A 50 4.21 26.67 -2.83
C LYS A 50 4.00 25.21 -2.37
N GLN A 51 4.08 24.97 -1.07
CA GLN A 51 3.83 23.64 -0.48
C GLN A 51 2.42 23.14 -0.83
N ARG A 52 1.39 23.98 -0.64
CA ARG A 52 0.00 23.64 -0.98
C ARG A 52 -0.18 23.36 -2.48
N MET A 53 0.44 24.19 -3.32
CA MET A 53 0.41 23.99 -4.77
C MET A 53 1.01 22.64 -5.16
N LEU A 54 2.18 22.29 -4.60
CA LEU A 54 2.85 21.02 -4.88
C LEU A 54 2.02 19.82 -4.42
N ILE A 55 1.35 19.94 -3.27
CA ILE A 55 0.44 18.90 -2.78
C ILE A 55 -0.73 18.72 -3.77
N CYS A 56 -1.34 19.82 -4.21
CA CYS A 56 -2.42 19.78 -5.21
C CYS A 56 -1.96 19.15 -6.53
N LEU A 57 -0.78 19.54 -7.02
CA LEU A 57 -0.20 18.94 -8.23
C LEU A 57 0.03 17.44 -8.07
N SER A 58 0.45 16.99 -6.88
CA SER A 58 0.68 15.57 -6.62
C SER A 58 -0.60 14.74 -6.58
N LEU A 59 -1.76 15.37 -6.39
CA LEU A 59 -3.06 14.70 -6.34
C LEU A 59 -3.65 14.42 -7.73
N LEU A 60 -3.35 15.29 -8.71
CA LEU A 60 -3.99 15.23 -10.04
C LEU A 60 -3.74 13.90 -10.78
N PRO A 61 -2.50 13.34 -10.80
CA PRO A 61 -2.29 12.07 -11.50
C PRO A 61 -3.10 10.91 -10.94
N ASN A 62 -3.46 10.93 -9.64
CA ASN A 62 -4.25 9.86 -9.01
C ASN A 62 -5.60 9.65 -9.69
N LEU A 63 -6.19 10.73 -10.22
CA LEU A 63 -7.46 10.68 -10.93
C LEU A 63 -7.37 9.74 -12.15
N PHE A 64 -6.29 9.84 -12.90
CA PHE A 64 -6.07 9.07 -14.13
C PHE A 64 -5.41 7.71 -13.88
N LEU A 65 -4.62 7.59 -12.78
CA LEU A 65 -4.08 6.30 -12.36
C LEU A 65 -5.19 5.30 -12.03
N ALA A 66 -6.35 5.77 -11.57
CA ALA A 66 -7.51 4.91 -11.31
C ALA A 66 -7.94 4.16 -12.59
N PHE A 67 -7.84 4.80 -13.76
CA PHE A 67 -8.15 4.15 -15.06
C PHE A 67 -7.23 2.98 -15.36
N LEU A 68 -5.98 3.07 -14.92
CA LEU A 68 -4.97 2.05 -15.21
C LEU A 68 -4.90 0.96 -14.14
N LEU A 69 -5.19 1.31 -12.88
CA LEU A 69 -5.04 0.40 -11.75
C LEU A 69 -6.37 -0.23 -11.28
N SER A 70 -7.53 0.37 -11.60
CA SER A 70 -8.84 -0.10 -11.14
C SER A 70 -9.77 -0.55 -12.29
N SER A 71 -9.30 -0.56 -13.54
CA SER A 71 -10.12 -0.90 -14.72
C SER A 71 -10.34 -2.40 -14.91
N ASP A 72 -9.62 -3.24 -14.18
CA ASP A 72 -9.54 -4.69 -14.43
C ASP A 72 -10.93 -5.35 -14.46
N ALA A 73 -11.77 -5.02 -13.49
CA ALA A 73 -13.13 -5.55 -13.37
C ALA A 73 -14.00 -5.26 -14.62
N LEU A 74 -13.77 -4.11 -15.26
CA LEU A 74 -14.48 -3.74 -16.50
C LEU A 74 -13.90 -4.45 -17.73
N LEU A 75 -12.59 -4.68 -17.75
CA LEU A 75 -11.90 -5.32 -18.87
C LEU A 75 -12.22 -6.81 -18.97
N THR A 76 -12.40 -7.48 -17.83
CA THR A 76 -12.54 -8.92 -17.74
C THR A 76 -13.97 -9.38 -17.45
N LEU A 77 -14.94 -8.45 -17.41
CA LEU A 77 -16.34 -8.76 -17.11
C LEU A 77 -16.91 -9.76 -18.12
N ALA A 78 -17.30 -10.93 -17.63
CA ALA A 78 -17.93 -11.95 -18.45
C ALA A 78 -19.40 -11.61 -18.68
N SER A 79 -19.83 -11.60 -19.92
CA SER A 79 -21.24 -11.37 -20.30
C SER A 79 -21.91 -12.70 -20.63
N PRO A 80 -23.24 -12.83 -20.41
CA PRO A 80 -23.97 -13.99 -20.88
C PRO A 80 -23.77 -14.18 -22.38
N HIS A 81 -23.49 -15.41 -22.81
CA HIS A 81 -23.16 -15.72 -24.17
C HIS A 81 -23.74 -17.09 -24.56
N HIS A 82 -23.81 -17.35 -25.84
CA HIS A 82 -24.25 -18.63 -26.41
C HIS A 82 -23.56 -18.85 -27.76
N CYS A 83 -23.56 -20.08 -28.23
CA CYS A 83 -23.00 -20.41 -29.56
C CYS A 83 -23.66 -19.57 -30.64
N ARG A 84 -22.88 -19.05 -31.57
CA ARG A 84 -23.37 -18.32 -32.73
C ARG A 84 -24.10 -19.28 -33.66
N LEU A 85 -25.38 -19.04 -33.86
CA LEU A 85 -26.22 -19.85 -34.75
C LEU A 85 -26.31 -19.22 -36.15
N PRO A 86 -26.37 -20.01 -37.20
CA PRO A 86 -26.50 -19.48 -38.57
C PRO A 86 -27.83 -18.75 -38.75
N GLY A 87 -27.78 -17.51 -39.24
CA GLY A 87 -28.96 -16.70 -39.54
C GLY A 87 -28.99 -15.40 -38.75
N PRO A 88 -29.74 -14.40 -39.21
CA PRO A 88 -29.84 -13.12 -38.52
C PRO A 88 -30.79 -13.23 -37.31
N SER A 89 -30.30 -12.98 -36.14
CA SER A 89 -31.05 -12.91 -34.88
C SER A 89 -32.03 -14.07 -34.67
N PRO A 90 -31.56 -15.24 -34.25
CA PRO A 90 -32.44 -16.41 -34.09
C PRO A 90 -33.57 -16.13 -33.09
N ALA A 91 -34.79 -16.50 -33.45
CA ALA A 91 -35.96 -16.39 -32.58
C ALA A 91 -35.72 -17.24 -31.29
N PRO A 92 -36.29 -16.84 -30.13
CA PRO A 92 -36.10 -17.60 -28.88
C PRO A 92 -36.45 -19.10 -29.00
N GLN A 93 -37.36 -19.46 -29.89
CA GLN A 93 -37.75 -20.85 -30.11
C GLN A 93 -36.62 -21.65 -30.79
N VAL A 94 -35.90 -21.00 -31.73
CA VAL A 94 -34.75 -21.61 -32.43
C VAL A 94 -33.59 -21.78 -31.46
N LEU A 95 -33.36 -20.76 -30.61
CA LEU A 95 -32.33 -20.78 -29.60
C LEU A 95 -32.52 -21.95 -28.62
N ASN A 96 -33.74 -22.11 -28.11
CA ASN A 96 -34.12 -23.19 -27.19
C ASN A 96 -34.02 -24.59 -27.83
N ALA A 97 -34.22 -24.67 -29.15
CA ALA A 97 -34.12 -25.94 -29.88
C ALA A 97 -32.67 -26.32 -30.21
N SER A 98 -31.80 -25.33 -30.36
CA SER A 98 -30.40 -25.53 -30.83
C SER A 98 -29.38 -25.65 -29.70
N LEU A 99 -29.70 -25.21 -28.49
CA LEU A 99 -28.81 -25.25 -27.36
C LEU A 99 -29.26 -26.28 -26.33
N PRO A 100 -28.35 -27.14 -25.84
CA PRO A 100 -28.70 -28.08 -24.77
C PRO A 100 -28.95 -27.34 -23.46
N TRP A 101 -29.90 -27.83 -22.69
CA TRP A 101 -30.21 -27.33 -21.37
C TRP A 101 -29.22 -27.94 -20.36
N GLU A 102 -28.45 -27.11 -19.66
CA GLU A 102 -27.54 -27.56 -18.60
C GLU A 102 -28.17 -27.22 -17.24
N ASN A 103 -28.33 -28.23 -16.43
CA ASN A 103 -28.72 -28.01 -15.02
C ASN A 103 -27.60 -27.28 -14.32
N GLY A 104 -27.91 -26.21 -13.63
CA GLY A 104 -26.93 -25.44 -12.86
C GLY A 104 -26.17 -26.35 -11.90
N GLY A 105 -24.86 -26.38 -12.03
CA GLY A 105 -23.98 -27.19 -11.17
C GLY A 105 -23.78 -26.61 -9.77
N ARG A 106 -24.35 -25.43 -9.51
CA ARG A 106 -24.25 -24.75 -8.20
C ARG A 106 -25.61 -24.72 -7.51
N VAL A 107 -25.58 -24.76 -6.19
CA VAL A 107 -26.79 -24.63 -5.38
C VAL A 107 -27.40 -23.23 -5.60
N GLY A 108 -28.59 -23.18 -6.15
CA GLY A 108 -29.30 -21.93 -6.47
C GLY A 108 -29.24 -21.49 -7.92
N ASP A 109 -28.48 -22.18 -8.77
CA ASP A 109 -28.42 -21.87 -10.20
C ASP A 109 -29.62 -22.55 -10.91
N SER A 110 -30.55 -21.73 -11.36
CA SER A 110 -31.66 -22.18 -12.24
C SER A 110 -31.07 -22.50 -13.62
N GLY A 111 -30.91 -23.76 -13.98
CA GLY A 111 -30.34 -24.19 -15.27
C GLY A 111 -30.72 -23.31 -16.47
N GLY A 112 -29.85 -23.29 -17.46
CA GLY A 112 -30.04 -22.50 -18.67
C GLY A 112 -29.35 -23.10 -19.89
N UNK A 113 -29.31 -22.53 -20.99
CA UNK A 113 -28.81 -22.93 -22.03
C UNK A 113 -27.47 -23.04 -21.91
N SER A 114 -26.98 -23.91 -22.51
CA SER A 114 -25.56 -24.12 -22.46
C SER A 114 -24.81 -22.97 -23.14
N GLN A 115 -23.80 -22.47 -22.47
CA GLN A 115 -22.95 -21.37 -22.95
C GLN A 115 -21.85 -21.86 -23.89
N CYS A 116 -21.50 -23.16 -23.84
CA CYS A 116 -20.31 -23.69 -24.51
C CYS A 116 -20.62 -24.83 -25.50
N LYS A 117 -21.88 -25.25 -25.61
CA LYS A 117 -22.26 -26.40 -26.40
C LYS A 117 -23.52 -26.13 -27.22
N GLN A 118 -23.61 -26.80 -28.38
CA GLN A 118 -24.77 -26.75 -29.28
C GLN A 118 -25.14 -28.16 -29.75
N TYR A 119 -26.38 -28.35 -30.18
CA TYR A 119 -26.81 -29.60 -30.79
C TYR A 119 -26.30 -29.70 -32.23
N ILE A 120 -25.85 -30.88 -32.62
CA ILE A 120 -25.37 -31.16 -33.99
C ILE A 120 -26.57 -31.05 -34.97
N ASN A 121 -26.46 -30.14 -35.94
CA ASN A 121 -27.49 -29.87 -36.95
C ASN A 121 -28.89 -29.56 -36.38
N GLY A 122 -28.94 -29.00 -35.17
CA GLY A 122 -30.19 -28.66 -34.49
C GLY A 122 -31.02 -29.87 -34.06
N THR A 123 -30.42 -31.06 -33.99
CA THR A 123 -31.07 -32.27 -33.51
C THR A 123 -30.49 -32.70 -32.15
N GLN A 124 -31.35 -33.19 -31.27
CA GLN A 124 -30.96 -33.61 -29.93
C GLN A 124 -30.15 -34.92 -29.88
N SER A 125 -29.66 -35.37 -31.06
CA SER A 125 -28.94 -36.64 -31.20
C SER A 125 -27.45 -36.56 -30.82
N GLY A 126 -26.90 -35.34 -30.66
CA GLY A 126 -25.50 -35.17 -30.26
C GLY A 126 -25.20 -33.73 -29.87
N VAL A 127 -24.13 -33.53 -29.11
CA VAL A 127 -23.71 -32.22 -28.61
C VAL A 127 -22.28 -31.98 -29.09
N GLU A 128 -22.02 -30.80 -29.65
CA GLU A 128 -20.68 -30.35 -30.08
C GLU A 128 -20.33 -29.00 -29.46
N ASN A 129 -19.06 -28.62 -29.50
CA ASN A 129 -18.61 -27.32 -29.06
C ASN A 129 -18.96 -26.22 -30.05
N CYS A 130 -18.99 -24.97 -29.62
CA CYS A 130 -19.24 -23.82 -30.47
C CYS A 130 -18.07 -23.58 -31.44
N ASP A 131 -18.17 -24.00 -32.70
CA ASP A 131 -17.10 -23.83 -33.70
C ASP A 131 -17.21 -22.50 -34.47
N ALA A 132 -18.41 -21.91 -34.53
CA ALA A 132 -18.65 -20.67 -35.27
C ALA A 132 -18.43 -19.39 -34.41
N GLY A 133 -17.99 -19.55 -33.15
CA GLY A 133 -17.81 -18.45 -32.20
C GLY A 133 -19.03 -18.27 -31.30
N TRP A 134 -19.07 -17.13 -30.62
CA TRP A 134 -20.10 -16.83 -29.61
C TRP A 134 -20.81 -15.52 -29.94
N ASP A 135 -22.06 -15.41 -29.54
CA ASP A 135 -22.84 -14.18 -29.54
C ASP A 135 -23.03 -13.75 -28.05
N TYR A 136 -22.73 -12.50 -27.77
CA TYR A 136 -22.72 -11.94 -26.42
C TYR A 136 -23.93 -11.03 -26.18
N ASN A 137 -24.64 -11.25 -25.08
CA ASN A 137 -25.69 -10.37 -24.62
C ASN A 137 -25.13 -9.42 -23.53
N VAL A 138 -24.50 -8.33 -23.98
CA VAL A 138 -23.85 -7.36 -23.09
C VAL A 138 -24.90 -6.42 -22.53
N THR A 139 -25.33 -6.66 -21.29
CA THR A 139 -26.30 -5.83 -20.57
C THR A 139 -25.60 -4.84 -19.63
N GLU A 140 -24.38 -5.16 -19.19
CA GLU A 140 -23.62 -4.34 -18.24
C GLU A 140 -22.13 -4.29 -18.63
N GLY A 141 -21.46 -3.25 -18.20
CA GLY A 141 -20.03 -3.05 -18.45
C GLY A 141 -19.74 -2.50 -19.83
N LEU A 142 -18.56 -2.82 -20.35
CA LEU A 142 -18.11 -2.39 -21.67
C LEU A 142 -18.73 -3.29 -22.75
N ARG A 143 -19.23 -2.67 -23.80
CA ARG A 143 -19.77 -3.39 -24.96
C ARG A 143 -18.69 -4.24 -25.64
N ILE A 144 -17.48 -3.67 -25.76
CA ILE A 144 -16.30 -4.37 -26.28
C ILE A 144 -15.25 -4.39 -25.17
N ASN A 145 -15.05 -5.56 -24.58
CA ASN A 145 -13.97 -5.80 -23.63
C ASN A 145 -13.06 -6.92 -24.16
N ILE A 146 -12.01 -7.30 -23.42
CA ILE A 146 -11.05 -8.31 -23.88
C ILE A 146 -11.69 -9.69 -24.01
N VAL A 147 -12.71 -9.99 -23.19
CA VAL A 147 -13.43 -11.29 -23.23
C VAL A 147 -14.27 -11.38 -24.49
N THR A 148 -15.03 -10.33 -24.82
CA THR A 148 -15.93 -10.33 -26.00
C THR A 148 -15.15 -10.16 -27.30
N GLU A 149 -14.01 -9.46 -27.29
CA GLU A 149 -13.22 -9.23 -28.52
C GLU A 149 -12.41 -10.45 -28.94
N TRP A 150 -11.89 -11.22 -27.97
CA TRP A 150 -11.01 -12.35 -28.25
C TRP A 150 -11.63 -13.70 -27.89
N ASP A 151 -12.94 -13.73 -27.64
CA ASP A 151 -13.70 -14.95 -27.30
C ASP A 151 -13.04 -15.73 -26.16
N LEU A 152 -12.69 -15.02 -25.07
CA LEU A 152 -12.04 -15.62 -23.89
C LEU A 152 -13.08 -16.31 -22.99
N VAL A 153 -13.81 -17.26 -23.56
CA VAL A 153 -14.86 -18.02 -22.88
C VAL A 153 -14.66 -19.52 -23.12
N CYS A 154 -15.31 -20.33 -22.36
CA CYS A 154 -15.32 -21.81 -22.51
C CYS A 154 -13.87 -22.35 -22.46
N GLY A 155 -13.37 -22.88 -23.57
CA GLY A 155 -12.03 -23.45 -23.66
C GLY A 155 -10.89 -22.44 -23.48
N GLN A 156 -11.14 -21.16 -23.75
CA GLN A 156 -10.13 -20.09 -23.63
C GLN A 156 -10.27 -19.29 -22.32
N TYR A 157 -11.22 -19.61 -21.47
CA TYR A 157 -11.51 -18.85 -20.24
C TYR A 157 -10.30 -18.76 -19.30
N TRP A 158 -9.40 -19.74 -19.33
CA TRP A 158 -8.21 -19.77 -18.48
C TRP A 158 -7.29 -18.52 -18.65
N LEU A 159 -7.38 -17.84 -19.79
CA LEU A 159 -6.62 -16.61 -20.06
C LEU A 159 -7.08 -15.43 -19.20
N VAL A 160 -8.33 -15.42 -18.75
CA VAL A 160 -8.89 -14.32 -17.94
C VAL A 160 -8.22 -14.27 -16.55
N PRO A 161 -8.21 -15.35 -15.73
CA PRO A 161 -7.46 -15.31 -14.48
C PRO A 161 -5.94 -15.18 -14.68
N VAL A 162 -5.37 -15.65 -15.80
CA VAL A 162 -3.95 -15.43 -16.12
C VAL A 162 -3.67 -13.92 -16.31
N GLU A 163 -4.58 -13.21 -16.99
CA GLU A 163 -4.46 -11.76 -17.16
C GLU A 163 -4.49 -11.05 -15.80
N GLU A 164 -5.45 -11.41 -14.95
CA GLU A 164 -5.57 -10.83 -13.60
C GLU A 164 -4.32 -11.10 -12.74
N VAL A 165 -3.80 -12.34 -12.76
CA VAL A 165 -2.55 -12.70 -12.07
C VAL A 165 -1.39 -11.87 -12.62
N SER A 166 -1.27 -11.76 -13.94
CA SER A 166 -0.21 -10.98 -14.59
C SER A 166 -0.27 -9.50 -14.20
N PHE A 167 -1.46 -8.92 -14.17
CA PHE A 167 -1.68 -7.53 -13.75
C PHE A 167 -1.24 -7.31 -12.30
N ILE A 168 -1.66 -8.18 -11.38
CA ILE A 168 -1.28 -8.07 -9.95
C ILE A 168 0.24 -8.25 -9.79
N LEU A 169 0.86 -9.17 -10.52
CA LEU A 169 2.32 -9.36 -10.51
C LEU A 169 3.05 -8.13 -11.07
N GLY A 170 2.45 -7.45 -12.06
CA GLY A 170 2.96 -6.18 -12.57
C GLY A 170 2.99 -5.11 -11.48
N VAL A 171 1.88 -4.93 -10.77
CA VAL A 171 1.79 -3.98 -9.63
C VAL A 171 2.85 -4.34 -8.57
N LEU A 172 2.96 -5.62 -8.23
CA LEU A 172 3.91 -6.13 -7.23
C LEU A 172 5.36 -5.77 -7.61
N THR A 173 5.75 -6.09 -8.85
CA THR A 173 7.12 -5.82 -9.34
C THR A 173 7.39 -4.32 -9.43
N GLY A 174 6.39 -3.53 -9.82
CA GLY A 174 6.47 -2.07 -9.84
C GLY A 174 6.69 -1.48 -8.45
N CYS A 175 5.94 -1.97 -7.46
CA CYS A 175 6.07 -1.51 -6.07
C CYS A 175 7.46 -1.82 -5.51
N LEU A 176 8.00 -3.01 -5.75
CA LEU A 176 9.33 -3.39 -5.27
C LEU A 176 10.44 -2.64 -6.02
N GLY A 177 10.42 -2.72 -7.37
CA GLY A 177 11.49 -2.18 -8.21
C GLY A 177 11.54 -0.66 -8.18
N LEU A 178 10.41 -0.01 -8.38
CA LEU A 178 10.35 1.45 -8.43
C LEU A 178 10.34 2.07 -7.01
N GLY A 179 9.93 1.32 -5.99
CA GLY A 179 10.13 1.72 -4.59
C GLY A 179 11.61 1.82 -4.24
N PHE A 180 12.38 0.80 -4.62
CA PHE A 180 13.83 0.78 -4.46
C PHE A 180 14.49 1.90 -5.29
N ALA A 181 14.06 2.07 -6.54
CA ALA A 181 14.57 3.13 -7.42
C ALA A 181 14.32 4.52 -6.84
N ALA A 182 13.16 4.76 -6.23
CA ALA A 182 12.81 6.04 -5.61
C ALA A 182 13.75 6.39 -4.44
N ASP A 183 14.20 5.39 -3.70
CA ASP A 183 15.16 5.61 -2.61
C ASP A 183 16.57 5.91 -3.13
N ARG A 184 16.97 5.29 -4.26
CA ARG A 184 18.33 5.39 -4.82
C ARG A 184 18.51 6.57 -5.77
N LEU A 185 17.57 6.75 -6.71
CA LEU A 185 17.68 7.74 -7.79
C LEU A 185 17.01 9.07 -7.43
N GLY A 186 16.15 9.06 -6.43
CA GLY A 186 15.35 10.22 -6.05
C GLY A 186 13.89 10.06 -6.46
N ARG A 187 13.03 10.86 -5.81
CA ARG A 187 11.58 10.75 -6.02
C ARG A 187 11.17 11.27 -7.40
N LEU A 188 11.69 12.45 -7.80
CA LEU A 188 11.32 13.08 -9.06
C LEU A 188 11.77 12.26 -10.28
N LYS A 189 13.02 11.79 -10.28
CA LYS A 189 13.55 10.99 -11.40
C LYS A 189 12.75 9.70 -11.59
N THR A 190 12.45 9.01 -10.49
CA THR A 190 11.64 7.77 -10.52
C THR A 190 10.23 8.07 -10.99
N LEU A 191 9.62 9.19 -10.56
CA LEU A 191 8.28 9.61 -10.98
C LEU A 191 8.24 9.84 -12.50
N LEU A 192 9.20 10.58 -13.05
CA LEU A 192 9.25 10.89 -14.49
C LEU A 192 9.48 9.63 -15.33
N THR A 193 10.36 8.73 -14.86
CA THR A 193 10.59 7.44 -15.53
C THR A 193 9.31 6.60 -15.53
N SER A 194 8.63 6.53 -14.39
CA SER A 194 7.38 5.76 -14.25
C SER A 194 6.26 6.36 -15.13
N LEU A 195 6.14 7.68 -15.18
CA LEU A 195 5.16 8.37 -16.03
C LEU A 195 5.43 8.10 -17.52
N THR A 196 6.69 8.21 -17.93
CA THR A 196 7.09 7.93 -19.32
C THR A 196 6.74 6.50 -19.71
N LEU A 197 7.08 5.54 -18.85
CA LEU A 197 6.78 4.11 -19.08
C LEU A 197 5.27 3.87 -19.09
N SER A 198 4.50 4.55 -18.22
CA SER A 198 3.02 4.42 -18.19
C SER A 198 2.39 4.90 -19.49
N VAL A 199 2.88 6.02 -20.04
CA VAL A 199 2.37 6.56 -21.32
C VAL A 199 2.73 5.62 -22.47
N VAL A 200 3.99 5.17 -22.54
CA VAL A 200 4.47 4.26 -23.61
C VAL A 200 3.69 2.95 -23.59
N PHE A 201 3.62 2.27 -22.44
CA PHE A 201 2.92 1.00 -22.33
C PHE A 201 1.40 1.17 -22.42
N GLY A 202 0.86 2.32 -22.02
CA GLY A 202 -0.54 2.65 -22.22
C GLY A 202 -0.92 2.69 -23.69
N VAL A 203 -0.09 3.29 -24.53
CA VAL A 203 -0.27 3.29 -25.99
C VAL A 203 -0.13 1.86 -26.55
N LEU A 204 0.90 1.13 -26.13
CA LEU A 204 1.17 -0.23 -26.60
C LEU A 204 0.02 -1.19 -26.25
N VAL A 205 -0.58 -1.05 -25.06
CA VAL A 205 -1.75 -1.83 -24.67
C VAL A 205 -2.92 -1.55 -25.61
N CYS A 206 -3.17 -0.27 -25.93
CA CYS A 206 -4.30 0.14 -26.79
C CYS A 206 -4.18 -0.40 -28.22
N VAL A 207 -2.96 -0.64 -28.72
CA VAL A 207 -2.75 -1.17 -30.08
C VAL A 207 -2.54 -2.69 -30.11
N SER A 208 -2.64 -3.38 -28.98
CA SER A 208 -2.46 -4.83 -28.90
C SER A 208 -3.55 -5.56 -29.70
N THR A 209 -3.14 -6.62 -30.42
CA THR A 209 -3.99 -7.36 -31.35
C THR A 209 -4.29 -8.79 -30.91
N SER A 210 -3.62 -9.27 -29.85
CA SER A 210 -3.80 -10.64 -29.36
C SER A 210 -3.71 -10.69 -27.84
N PRO A 211 -4.35 -11.68 -27.18
CA PRO A 211 -4.31 -11.80 -25.72
C PRO A 211 -2.90 -11.89 -25.13
N PRO A 212 -1.94 -12.68 -25.65
CA PRO A 212 -0.61 -12.72 -25.04
C PRO A 212 0.12 -11.37 -25.07
N ILE A 213 0.02 -10.63 -26.18
CA ILE A 213 0.62 -9.29 -26.29
C ILE A 213 -0.02 -8.34 -25.26
N PHE A 214 -1.35 -8.38 -25.16
CA PHE A 214 -2.11 -7.58 -24.20
C PHE A 214 -1.64 -7.86 -22.77
N ILE A 215 -1.53 -9.14 -22.39
CA ILE A 215 -1.15 -9.56 -21.03
C ILE A 215 0.24 -9.03 -20.68
N VAL A 216 1.22 -9.14 -21.60
CA VAL A 216 2.61 -8.66 -21.36
C VAL A 216 2.63 -7.13 -21.26
N MET A 217 1.96 -6.42 -22.17
CA MET A 217 1.92 -4.96 -22.17
C MET A 217 1.17 -4.43 -20.93
N ARG A 218 0.10 -5.12 -20.53
CA ARG A 218 -0.67 -4.78 -19.32
C ARG A 218 0.15 -4.96 -18.05
N PHE A 219 0.96 -6.02 -17.98
CA PHE A 219 1.93 -6.24 -16.89
C PHE A 219 2.88 -5.04 -16.76
N CYS A 220 3.49 -4.62 -17.87
CA CYS A 220 4.45 -3.49 -17.87
C CYS A 220 3.76 -2.18 -17.50
N LEU A 221 2.55 -1.96 -18.02
CA LEU A 221 1.73 -0.78 -17.70
C LEU A 221 1.38 -0.75 -16.20
N ALA A 222 0.99 -1.89 -15.65
CA ALA A 222 0.66 -2.03 -14.21
C ALA A 222 1.87 -1.71 -13.34
N ALA A 223 3.06 -2.20 -13.71
CA ALA A 223 4.31 -1.95 -12.98
C ALA A 223 4.66 -0.46 -13.01
N ALA A 224 4.58 0.18 -14.17
CA ALA A 224 4.87 1.61 -14.31
C ALA A 224 3.87 2.47 -13.53
N SER A 225 2.58 2.15 -13.62
CA SER A 225 1.50 2.87 -12.93
C SER A 225 1.63 2.76 -11.41
N ALA A 226 1.99 1.57 -10.92
CA ALA A 226 2.27 1.35 -9.48
C ALA A 226 3.44 2.21 -9.01
N GLY A 227 4.46 2.38 -9.85
CA GLY A 227 5.60 3.26 -9.57
C GLY A 227 5.19 4.73 -9.46
N VAL A 228 4.32 5.20 -10.35
CA VAL A 228 3.77 6.57 -10.28
C VAL A 228 3.01 6.77 -8.96
N TYR A 229 2.11 5.83 -8.63
CA TYR A 229 1.31 5.87 -7.41
C TYR A 229 2.20 5.92 -6.16
N LEU A 230 3.16 5.00 -6.07
CA LEU A 230 4.06 4.87 -4.91
C LEU A 230 4.92 6.12 -4.72
N THR A 231 5.52 6.61 -5.81
CA THR A 231 6.42 7.78 -5.76
C THR A 231 5.67 9.04 -5.35
N LEU A 232 4.48 9.25 -5.90
CA LEU A 232 3.62 10.38 -5.53
C LEU A 232 3.16 10.29 -4.07
N TYR A 233 2.84 9.08 -3.61
CA TYR A 233 2.42 8.83 -2.22
C TYR A 233 3.52 9.27 -1.25
N ILE A 234 4.75 8.83 -1.49
CA ILE A 234 5.91 9.13 -0.64
C ILE A 234 6.24 10.62 -0.69
N THR A 235 6.30 11.20 -1.88
CA THR A 235 6.64 12.62 -2.08
C THR A 235 5.63 13.51 -1.36
N ARG A 236 4.36 13.21 -1.50
CA ARG A 236 3.26 13.93 -0.85
C ARG A 236 3.40 13.91 0.67
N LEU A 237 3.70 12.74 1.24
CA LEU A 237 3.91 12.58 2.68
C LEU A 237 5.12 13.37 3.17
N GLU A 238 6.20 13.38 2.39
CA GLU A 238 7.45 14.09 2.72
C GLU A 238 7.29 15.61 2.63
N LEU A 239 6.35 16.10 1.81
CA LEU A 239 6.04 17.54 1.68
C LEU A 239 5.09 18.04 2.78
N CYS A 240 4.44 17.14 3.52
CA CYS A 240 3.41 17.50 4.50
C CYS A 240 3.97 17.66 5.92
N ASP A 241 3.42 18.63 6.64
CA ASP A 241 3.63 18.75 8.10
C ASP A 241 2.97 17.57 8.83
N PRO A 242 3.47 17.18 10.00
CA PRO A 242 2.90 16.05 10.75
C PRO A 242 1.40 16.14 11.01
N SER A 243 0.87 17.36 11.20
CA SER A 243 -0.55 17.59 11.46
C SER A 243 -1.44 17.40 10.24
N LEU A 244 -0.90 17.59 9.02
CA LEU A 244 -1.66 17.56 7.76
C LEU A 244 -1.55 16.23 7.01
N ARG A 245 -0.64 15.34 7.40
CA ARG A 245 -0.38 14.07 6.67
C ARG A 245 -1.65 13.25 6.47
N LEU A 246 -2.42 13.04 7.52
CA LEU A 246 -3.64 12.24 7.46
C LEU A 246 -4.68 12.90 6.54
N LEU A 247 -4.85 14.24 6.67
CA LEU A 247 -5.79 14.99 5.83
C LEU A 247 -5.42 14.87 4.34
N VAL A 248 -4.14 15.09 4.03
CA VAL A 248 -3.66 15.05 2.63
C VAL A 248 -3.77 13.63 2.07
N THR A 249 -3.46 12.60 2.87
CA THR A 249 -3.61 11.20 2.45
C THR A 249 -5.08 10.85 2.22
N MET A 250 -5.98 11.34 3.08
CA MET A 250 -7.43 11.17 2.92
C MET A 250 -7.91 11.83 1.61
N VAL A 251 -7.47 13.06 1.35
CA VAL A 251 -7.84 13.79 0.10
C VAL A 251 -7.29 13.03 -1.12
N ALA A 252 -6.07 12.47 -1.03
CA ALA A 252 -5.51 11.64 -2.12
C ALA A 252 -6.36 10.37 -2.35
N GLY A 253 -6.80 9.72 -1.28
CA GLY A 253 -7.69 8.57 -1.36
C GLY A 253 -9.04 8.93 -2.00
N LEU A 254 -9.62 10.06 -1.61
CA LEU A 254 -10.87 10.55 -2.20
C LEU A 254 -10.70 10.94 -3.68
N THR A 255 -9.51 11.45 -4.06
CA THR A 255 -9.20 11.74 -5.46
C THR A 255 -9.17 10.43 -6.28
N THR A 256 -8.61 9.36 -5.72
CA THR A 256 -8.63 8.02 -6.34
C THR A 256 -10.06 7.52 -6.50
N VAL A 257 -10.89 7.65 -5.47
CA VAL A 257 -12.33 7.30 -5.51
C VAL A 257 -13.04 8.09 -6.61
N SER A 258 -12.75 9.39 -6.72
CA SER A 258 -13.30 10.24 -7.80
C SER A 258 -12.86 9.74 -9.19
N GLY A 259 -11.62 9.29 -9.30
CA GLY A 259 -11.09 8.67 -10.52
C GLY A 259 -11.81 7.37 -10.88
N GLU A 260 -12.14 6.55 -9.89
CA GLU A 260 -12.88 5.30 -10.08
C GLU A 260 -14.33 5.56 -10.53
N LEU A 261 -14.97 6.60 -9.99
CA LEU A 261 -16.31 7.03 -10.42
C LEU A 261 -16.26 7.61 -11.85
N LEU A 262 -15.24 8.39 -12.14
CA LEU A 262 -15.01 8.93 -13.50
C LEU A 262 -14.75 7.80 -14.50
N LEU A 263 -13.99 6.78 -14.09
CA LEU A 263 -13.72 5.58 -14.88
C LEU A 263 -15.05 4.90 -15.32
N LEU A 264 -15.98 4.74 -14.37
CA LEU A 264 -17.29 4.16 -14.68
C LEU A 264 -18.06 5.05 -15.67
N GLY A 265 -18.05 6.38 -15.48
CA GLY A 265 -18.69 7.33 -16.40
C GLY A 265 -18.12 7.27 -17.79
N VAL A 266 -16.81 7.19 -17.93
CA VAL A 266 -16.13 7.07 -19.24
C VAL A 266 -16.45 5.70 -19.86
N ALA A 267 -16.50 4.63 -19.08
CA ALA A 267 -16.86 3.28 -19.57
C ALA A 267 -18.26 3.27 -20.19
N LEU A 268 -19.22 3.96 -19.57
CA LEU A 268 -20.59 4.07 -20.08
C LEU A 268 -20.63 4.88 -21.39
N SER A 269 -19.71 5.82 -21.59
CA SER A 269 -19.65 6.67 -22.80
C SER A 269 -18.88 6.01 -23.94
N CYS A 270 -17.65 5.52 -23.67
CA CYS A 270 -16.73 4.97 -24.69
C CYS A 270 -17.11 3.56 -25.13
N GLN A 271 -17.58 2.75 -24.22
CA GLN A 271 -18.03 1.36 -24.42
C GLN A 271 -16.98 0.43 -25.03
N SER A 272 -15.70 0.82 -25.04
CA SER A 272 -14.59 0.04 -25.58
C SER A 272 -13.41 0.11 -24.62
N TRP A 273 -12.74 -1.01 -24.41
CA TRP A 273 -11.60 -1.09 -23.49
C TRP A 273 -10.40 -0.25 -23.95
N ARG A 274 -10.20 -0.15 -25.28
CA ARG A 274 -9.12 0.67 -25.84
C ARG A 274 -9.34 2.15 -25.54
N GLY A 275 -10.56 2.63 -25.73
CA GLY A 275 -10.92 4.02 -25.40
C GLY A 275 -10.79 4.30 -23.91
N LEU A 276 -11.18 3.35 -23.07
CA LEU A 276 -11.11 3.47 -21.60
C LEU A 276 -9.66 3.61 -21.12
N LEU A 277 -8.78 2.71 -21.55
CA LEU A 277 -7.36 2.74 -21.17
C LEU A 277 -6.64 3.95 -21.76
N GLY A 278 -6.99 4.33 -23.00
CA GLY A 278 -6.47 5.55 -23.63
C GLY A 278 -6.86 6.81 -22.89
N ALA A 279 -8.09 6.88 -22.38
CA ALA A 279 -8.59 8.00 -21.59
C ALA A 279 -7.83 8.13 -20.25
N GLY A 280 -7.28 7.03 -19.74
CA GLY A 280 -6.41 7.06 -18.55
C GLY A 280 -4.96 7.42 -18.88
N ALA A 281 -4.40 6.80 -19.92
CA ALA A 281 -2.97 6.93 -20.26
C ALA A 281 -2.64 8.28 -20.91
N ALA A 282 -3.49 8.79 -21.80
CA ALA A 282 -3.22 10.03 -22.55
C ALA A 282 -3.03 11.25 -21.62
N PRO A 283 -3.91 11.51 -20.64
CA PRO A 283 -3.70 12.63 -19.73
C PRO A 283 -2.44 12.53 -18.87
N LEU A 284 -1.93 11.32 -18.60
CA LEU A 284 -0.69 11.15 -17.85
C LEU A 284 0.51 11.81 -18.56
N SER A 285 0.46 11.96 -19.89
CA SER A 285 1.51 12.63 -20.66
C SER A 285 1.67 14.10 -20.27
N LEU A 286 0.60 14.74 -19.79
CA LEU A 286 0.65 16.14 -19.32
C LEU A 286 1.54 16.27 -18.07
N PHE A 287 1.60 15.23 -17.24
CA PHE A 287 2.38 15.27 -16.00
C PHE A 287 3.88 15.08 -16.24
N LEU A 288 4.30 14.77 -17.46
CA LEU A 288 5.71 14.82 -17.84
C LEU A 288 6.29 16.23 -17.73
N THR A 289 5.42 17.27 -17.77
CA THR A 289 5.80 18.65 -17.52
C THR A 289 6.35 18.87 -16.10
N TYR A 290 6.14 17.93 -15.17
CA TYR A 290 6.74 17.99 -13.84
C TYR A 290 8.28 17.93 -13.90
N GLY A 291 8.85 17.46 -15.02
CA GLY A 291 10.28 17.47 -15.27
C GLY A 291 10.85 18.84 -15.58
N ILE A 292 10.00 19.84 -15.88
CA ILE A 292 10.44 21.22 -16.14
C ILE A 292 10.96 21.81 -14.82
N PRO A 293 12.19 22.36 -14.81
CA PRO A 293 12.73 22.96 -13.59
C PRO A 293 11.81 24.05 -13.02
N GLY A 294 11.52 23.97 -11.74
CA GLY A 294 10.65 24.91 -11.04
C GLY A 294 9.20 24.49 -10.90
N VAL A 295 8.71 23.52 -11.71
CA VAL A 295 7.32 23.03 -11.62
C VAL A 295 7.16 22.08 -10.44
N PHE A 296 7.96 21.01 -10.41
CA PHE A 296 7.88 19.99 -9.34
C PHE A 296 9.30 19.69 -8.87
N PRO A 297 9.68 20.08 -7.64
CA PRO A 297 11.03 19.86 -7.13
C PRO A 297 11.20 18.43 -6.60
N GLU A 298 12.46 18.04 -6.42
CA GLU A 298 12.82 16.81 -5.71
C GLU A 298 12.41 16.95 -4.24
N SER A 299 12.19 15.82 -3.57
CA SER A 299 11.86 15.79 -2.14
C SER A 299 12.96 16.48 -1.32
N PRO A 300 12.63 17.56 -0.56
CA PRO A 300 13.66 18.23 0.26
C PRO A 300 14.31 17.32 1.29
N ARG A 301 13.56 16.39 1.86
CA ARG A 301 14.06 15.44 2.86
C ARG A 301 15.07 14.47 2.26
N TRP A 302 14.79 13.98 1.05
CA TRP A 302 15.68 13.09 0.32
C TRP A 302 16.95 13.83 -0.12
N LEU A 303 16.79 15.05 -0.61
CA LEU A 303 17.90 15.88 -1.10
C LEU A 303 18.93 16.14 0.01
N LEU A 304 18.45 16.51 1.21
CA LEU A 304 19.31 16.73 2.38
C LEU A 304 20.15 15.49 2.73
N LEU A 305 19.54 14.31 2.68
CA LEU A 305 20.23 13.05 2.98
C LEU A 305 21.26 12.72 1.89
N SER A 306 20.92 12.99 0.64
CA SER A 306 21.78 12.76 -0.52
C SER A 306 23.01 13.71 -0.51
N GLU A 307 22.82 14.99 -0.23
CA GLU A 307 23.91 15.99 -0.13
C GLU A 307 24.85 15.67 1.03
N ARG A 308 24.30 15.37 2.20
CA ARG A 308 25.11 14.95 3.36
C ARG A 308 25.94 13.71 3.05
N SER A 309 25.38 12.76 2.32
CA SER A 309 26.08 11.56 1.87
C SER A 309 27.26 11.90 0.95
N ALA A 310 27.03 12.79 -0.01
CA ALA A 310 28.07 13.22 -0.96
C ALA A 310 29.21 13.97 -0.25
N ASP A 311 28.86 14.90 0.66
CA ASP A 311 29.84 15.65 1.44
C ASP A 311 30.69 14.74 2.31
N LEU A 312 30.06 13.79 3.02
CA LEU A 312 30.74 12.82 3.86
C LEU A 312 31.71 11.94 3.05
N ASN A 313 31.29 11.52 1.86
CA ASN A 313 32.12 10.72 0.97
C ASN A 313 33.35 11.52 0.49
N SER A 314 33.16 12.79 0.15
CA SER A 314 34.26 13.67 -0.28
C SER A 314 35.26 13.93 0.87
N PHE A 315 34.78 14.08 2.10
CA PHE A 315 35.63 14.20 3.30
C PHE A 315 36.41 12.90 3.56
N SER A 316 35.76 11.76 3.41
CA SER A 316 36.41 10.44 3.57
C SER A 316 37.53 10.26 2.55
N GLU A 317 37.27 10.56 1.27
CA GLU A 317 38.26 10.44 0.21
C GLU A 317 39.48 11.38 0.42
N ARG A 318 39.21 12.60 0.90
CA ARG A 318 40.30 13.55 1.26
C ARG A 318 41.15 13.00 2.40
N ARG A 319 40.48 12.50 3.45
CA ARG A 319 41.14 11.94 4.62
C ARG A 319 42.00 10.72 4.28
N ASP A 320 41.49 9.87 3.39
CA ASP A 320 42.23 8.68 2.93
C ASP A 320 43.46 9.08 2.10
N ARG A 321 43.35 10.10 1.25
CA ARG A 321 44.50 10.67 0.50
C ARG A 321 45.56 11.28 1.44
N GLU A 322 45.11 12.05 2.44
CA GLU A 322 45.99 12.62 3.46
C GLU A 322 46.70 11.53 4.28
N ARG A 323 46.01 10.42 4.53
CA ARG A 323 46.56 9.27 5.25
C ARG A 323 47.64 8.51 4.43
N ASP A 324 47.46 8.42 3.13
CA ASP A 324 48.41 7.80 2.22
C ASP A 324 49.69 8.67 2.09
N ASP A 325 49.56 10.00 2.21
CA ASP A 325 50.68 10.94 2.18
C ASP A 325 51.43 11.00 3.53
N GLU A 326 50.78 10.65 4.65
CA GLU A 326 51.37 10.68 5.99
C GLU A 326 51.84 9.32 6.52
N SER A 327 52.23 8.40 5.65
CA SER A 327 52.64 7.06 6.09
C SER A 327 54.00 7.03 6.81
N PHE A 328 54.28 8.01 7.66
CA PHE A 328 55.48 7.98 8.52
C PHE A 328 55.24 8.74 9.86
N THR A 329 54.35 8.22 10.69
CA THR A 329 54.43 8.37 12.14
C THR A 329 53.35 7.57 12.82
N GLU A 330 53.76 6.50 13.48
CA GLU A 330 52.97 5.72 14.40
C GLU A 330 52.55 6.59 15.59
N LEU A 331 51.25 6.78 15.79
CA LEU A 331 50.72 7.00 17.15
C LEU A 331 49.29 6.53 17.22
N ASP A 332 49.01 5.73 18.20
CA ASP A 332 47.70 5.19 18.58
C ASP A 332 46.60 6.23 18.53
N SER A 333 45.75 6.18 17.52
CA SER A 333 44.49 6.90 17.49
C SER A 333 43.38 5.88 17.47
N GLU A 334 42.55 5.87 18.48
CA GLU A 334 41.33 5.08 18.55
C GLU A 334 40.53 5.30 17.26
N PRO A 335 39.97 4.23 16.65
CA PRO A 335 39.14 4.40 15.48
C PRO A 335 37.88 5.18 15.84
N SER A 336 37.80 6.43 15.43
CA SER A 336 36.56 7.18 15.49
C SER A 336 35.54 6.47 14.61
N PRO A 337 34.31 6.27 15.10
CA PRO A 337 33.30 5.57 14.30
C PRO A 337 33.01 6.38 13.03
N SER A 338 33.47 5.88 11.91
CA SER A 338 33.16 6.45 10.61
C SER A 338 31.68 6.24 10.32
N THR A 339 30.93 7.29 10.53
CA THR A 339 29.47 7.27 10.35
C THR A 339 29.15 7.61 8.89
N TYR A 340 28.87 6.59 8.09
CA TYR A 340 28.52 6.77 6.68
C TYR A 340 27.09 6.35 6.41
N PRO A 341 26.32 7.18 5.73
CA PRO A 341 25.00 6.74 5.27
C PRO A 341 25.06 6.06 3.91
N HIS A 342 26.11 5.32 3.59
CA HIS A 342 25.95 4.25 2.61
C HIS A 342 25.10 3.18 3.29
N LEU A 343 23.90 2.99 2.77
CA LEU A 343 23.04 1.93 3.24
C LEU A 343 23.77 0.60 3.03
N SER A 344 24.52 0.24 4.04
CA SER A 344 25.15 -1.06 4.10
C SER A 344 24.03 -2.09 4.30
N PHE A 345 23.88 -3.01 3.38
CA PHE A 345 22.90 -4.09 3.48
C PHE A 345 22.98 -4.81 4.85
N PRO A 346 24.19 -5.05 5.41
CA PRO A 346 24.29 -5.59 6.76
C PRO A 346 23.65 -4.72 7.86
N GLU A 347 23.77 -3.39 7.77
CA GLU A 347 23.18 -2.48 8.77
C GLU A 347 21.64 -2.56 8.75
N LEU A 348 21.07 -2.66 7.55
CA LEU A 348 19.63 -2.83 7.40
C LEU A 348 19.18 -4.18 7.99
N VAL A 349 19.93 -5.25 7.75
CA VAL A 349 19.65 -6.59 8.30
C VAL A 349 19.73 -6.57 9.83
N HIS A 350 20.67 -5.81 10.40
CA HIS A 350 20.86 -5.69 11.86
C HIS A 350 19.79 -4.82 12.54
N SER A 351 19.03 -4.00 11.79
CA SER A 351 17.99 -3.14 12.35
C SER A 351 16.72 -3.96 12.69
N ARG A 352 16.77 -4.63 13.82
CA ARG A 352 15.76 -5.59 14.29
C ARG A 352 14.36 -4.99 14.42
N ASN A 353 14.26 -3.75 14.89
CA ASN A 353 12.98 -3.10 15.14
C ASN A 353 12.29 -2.69 13.83
N ILE A 354 13.06 -2.21 12.85
CA ILE A 354 12.55 -1.86 11.51
C ILE A 354 11.99 -3.11 10.84
N TRP A 355 12.74 -4.23 10.88
CA TRP A 355 12.29 -5.51 10.31
C TRP A 355 11.02 -6.03 10.98
N LYS A 356 10.97 -5.96 12.32
CA LYS A 356 9.78 -6.38 13.08
C LYS A 356 8.55 -5.58 12.63
N ASN A 357 8.67 -4.25 12.56
CA ASN A 357 7.57 -3.37 12.15
C ASN A 357 7.14 -3.66 10.71
N MET A 358 8.11 -3.86 9.81
CA MET A 358 7.84 -4.16 8.41
C MET A 358 7.15 -5.53 8.23
N CYS A 359 7.56 -6.54 9.00
CA CYS A 359 6.93 -7.87 8.96
C CYS A 359 5.47 -7.80 9.44
N VAL A 360 5.21 -7.10 10.55
CA VAL A 360 3.85 -6.97 11.09
C VAL A 360 2.95 -6.20 10.11
N LEU A 361 3.43 -5.08 9.58
CA LEU A 361 2.66 -4.26 8.62
C LEU A 361 2.47 -4.99 7.29
N GLY A 362 3.49 -5.70 6.82
CA GLY A 362 3.40 -6.51 5.61
C GLY A 362 2.39 -7.65 5.75
N PHE A 363 2.40 -8.33 6.88
CA PHE A 363 1.44 -9.39 7.20
C PHE A 363 0.01 -8.84 7.25
N THR A 364 -0.17 -7.69 7.90
CA THR A 364 -1.47 -7.01 7.98
C THR A 364 -1.95 -6.58 6.59
N SER A 365 -1.05 -6.05 5.76
CA SER A 365 -1.34 -5.65 4.38
C SER A 365 -1.75 -6.86 3.52
N PHE A 366 -1.03 -7.96 3.63
CA PHE A 366 -1.34 -9.24 2.95
C PHE A 366 -2.78 -9.66 3.25
N ILE A 367 -3.16 -9.69 4.52
CA ILE A 367 -4.48 -10.15 4.96
C ILE A 367 -5.57 -9.15 4.54
N SER A 368 -5.37 -7.86 4.79
CA SER A 368 -6.41 -6.85 4.54
C SER A 368 -6.71 -6.69 3.05
N HIS A 369 -5.69 -6.70 2.19
CA HIS A 369 -5.88 -6.64 0.74
C HIS A 369 -6.50 -7.95 0.20
N GLY A 370 -6.08 -9.09 0.73
CA GLY A 370 -6.62 -10.40 0.36
C GLY A 370 -8.10 -10.51 0.68
N ILE A 371 -8.48 -10.16 1.92
CA ILE A 371 -9.89 -10.19 2.37
C ILE A 371 -10.74 -9.17 1.59
N SER A 372 -10.22 -7.97 1.38
CA SER A 372 -10.94 -6.93 0.62
C SER A 372 -11.28 -7.42 -0.79
N HIS A 373 -10.33 -8.08 -1.43
CA HIS A 373 -10.53 -8.66 -2.76
C HIS A 373 -11.57 -9.79 -2.72
N CYS A 374 -11.52 -10.65 -1.69
CA CYS A 374 -12.50 -11.73 -1.49
C CYS A 374 -13.92 -11.21 -1.29
N TYR A 375 -14.09 -10.15 -0.50
CA TYR A 375 -15.42 -9.56 -0.25
C TYR A 375 -16.02 -8.99 -1.53
N SER A 376 -15.22 -8.42 -2.41
CA SER A 376 -15.71 -7.90 -3.68
C SER A 376 -16.19 -9.03 -4.61
N SER A 377 -15.53 -10.20 -4.55
CA SER A 377 -15.88 -11.39 -5.35
C SER A 377 -17.06 -12.16 -4.74
N PHE A 378 -17.10 -12.30 -3.44
CA PHE A 378 -18.04 -13.14 -2.68
C PHE A 378 -19.51 -12.77 -2.90
N ARG A 379 -19.81 -11.48 -3.10
CA ARG A 379 -21.19 -11.00 -3.23
C ARG A 379 -21.93 -11.56 -4.44
N GLY A 380 -21.21 -11.95 -5.49
CA GLY A 380 -21.82 -12.51 -6.70
C GLY A 380 -22.28 -13.95 -6.56
N ASP A 381 -21.69 -14.71 -5.63
CA ASP A 381 -21.80 -16.18 -5.62
C ASP A 381 -22.80 -16.75 -4.61
N VAL A 382 -23.27 -15.96 -3.63
CA VAL A 382 -23.92 -16.55 -2.44
C VAL A 382 -25.34 -17.07 -2.69
N ARG A 383 -26.06 -16.59 -3.71
CA ARG A 383 -27.45 -17.06 -3.95
C ARG A 383 -27.95 -17.07 -5.41
N GLY A 384 -27.08 -17.09 -6.40
CA GLY A 384 -27.51 -17.23 -7.80
C GLY A 384 -28.25 -16.02 -8.41
N THR A 385 -28.55 -15.01 -7.62
CA THR A 385 -29.00 -13.71 -8.11
C THR A 385 -27.79 -12.80 -8.11
N ALA A 386 -27.02 -12.84 -9.20
CA ALA A 386 -25.89 -11.93 -9.36
C ALA A 386 -26.40 -10.49 -9.23
N PRO A 387 -25.99 -9.72 -8.22
CA PRO A 387 -26.35 -8.31 -8.19
C PRO A 387 -25.73 -7.63 -9.41
N SER A 388 -26.38 -6.56 -9.86
CA SER A 388 -25.89 -5.73 -10.95
C SER A 388 -24.40 -5.38 -10.74
N PHE A 389 -23.59 -5.52 -11.77
CA PHE A 389 -22.16 -5.15 -11.74
C PHE A 389 -22.00 -3.70 -11.25
N TYR A 390 -22.82 -2.79 -11.76
CA TYR A 390 -22.76 -1.38 -11.42
C TYR A 390 -23.01 -1.14 -9.92
N TRP A 391 -23.97 -1.85 -9.36
CA TRP A 391 -24.28 -1.74 -7.91
C TRP A 391 -23.12 -2.23 -7.06
N THR A 392 -22.56 -3.38 -7.41
CA THR A 392 -21.40 -3.97 -6.69
C THR A 392 -20.18 -3.05 -6.78
N TYR A 393 -19.90 -2.52 -7.97
CA TYR A 393 -18.79 -1.60 -8.22
C TYR A 393 -18.95 -0.32 -7.40
N LEU A 394 -20.11 0.32 -7.48
CA LEU A 394 -20.40 1.56 -6.73
C LEU A 394 -20.27 1.34 -5.22
N LEU A 395 -20.77 0.22 -4.72
CA LEU A 395 -20.69 -0.11 -3.30
C LEU A 395 -19.23 -0.26 -2.85
N SER A 396 -18.41 -0.91 -3.64
CA SER A 396 -16.98 -1.08 -3.36
C SER A 396 -16.25 0.26 -3.33
N VAL A 397 -16.51 1.13 -4.30
CA VAL A 397 -15.91 2.47 -4.41
C VAL A 397 -16.36 3.35 -3.25
N CYS A 398 -17.66 3.33 -2.92
CA CYS A 398 -18.22 4.09 -1.79
C CYS A 398 -17.67 3.60 -0.44
N ALA A 399 -17.46 2.29 -0.29
CA ALA A 399 -16.84 1.72 0.91
C ALA A 399 -15.41 2.25 1.08
N GLY A 400 -14.65 2.34 0.00
CA GLY A 400 -13.29 2.91 0.01
C GLY A 400 -13.28 4.38 0.41
N GLY A 401 -14.19 5.17 -0.16
CA GLY A 401 -14.34 6.59 0.18
C GLY A 401 -14.76 6.79 1.64
N GLY A 402 -15.74 6.01 2.09
CA GLY A 402 -16.22 6.02 3.48
C GLY A 402 -15.12 5.61 4.46
N ALA A 403 -14.29 4.64 4.09
CA ALA A 403 -13.15 4.20 4.90
C ALA A 403 -12.16 5.35 5.11
N TRP A 404 -11.84 6.10 4.06
CA TRP A 404 -10.94 7.27 4.17
C TRP A 404 -11.52 8.36 5.07
N LEU A 405 -12.84 8.66 4.95
CA LEU A 405 -13.51 9.65 5.80
C LEU A 405 -13.50 9.20 7.27
N LEU A 406 -13.76 7.93 7.53
CA LEU A 406 -13.71 7.37 8.88
C LEU A 406 -12.31 7.45 9.47
N LEU A 407 -11.29 7.09 8.69
CA LEU A 407 -9.89 7.16 9.12
C LEU A 407 -9.51 8.58 9.49
N TRP A 408 -9.89 9.56 8.67
CA TRP A 408 -9.63 10.98 8.96
C TRP A 408 -10.28 11.42 10.27
N ALA A 409 -11.52 11.00 10.52
CA ALA A 409 -12.26 11.38 11.72
C ALA A 409 -11.72 10.72 13.00
N THR A 410 -11.20 9.50 12.91
CA THR A 410 -10.90 8.66 14.09
C THR A 410 -9.41 8.52 14.41
N VAL A 411 -8.53 8.45 13.38
CA VAL A 411 -7.12 8.09 13.56
C VAL A 411 -6.36 9.14 14.39
N ASN A 412 -6.68 10.42 14.23
CA ASN A 412 -6.05 11.49 15.01
C ASN A 412 -6.50 11.49 16.48
N ARG A 413 -7.68 10.91 16.79
CA ARG A 413 -8.18 10.78 18.16
C ARG A 413 -7.62 9.52 18.84
N CYS A 414 -7.81 8.37 18.20
CA CYS A 414 -7.51 7.05 18.80
C CYS A 414 -6.09 6.55 18.51
N GLY A 415 -5.40 7.14 17.51
CA GLY A 415 -4.06 6.70 17.10
C GLY A 415 -4.12 5.65 15.99
N ARG A 416 -2.96 5.49 15.30
CA ARG A 416 -2.85 4.58 14.16
C ARG A 416 -3.01 3.12 14.58
N ARG A 417 -2.31 2.74 15.65
CA ARG A 417 -2.34 1.36 16.15
C ARG A 417 -3.74 0.95 16.62
N GLY A 418 -4.42 1.82 17.37
CA GLY A 418 -5.77 1.53 17.89
C GLY A 418 -6.80 1.31 16.80
N ILE A 419 -6.80 2.16 15.78
CA ILE A 419 -7.76 2.05 14.65
C ILE A 419 -7.42 0.84 13.78
N LEU A 420 -6.12 0.54 13.57
CA LEU A 420 -5.72 -0.65 12.81
C LEU A 420 -6.17 -1.94 13.52
N LEU A 421 -6.02 -2.00 14.86
CA LEU A 421 -6.54 -3.09 15.68
C LEU A 421 -8.05 -3.26 15.50
N LEU A 422 -8.78 -2.16 15.62
CA LEU A 422 -10.26 -2.17 15.49
C LEU A 422 -10.67 -2.64 14.09
N ALA A 423 -10.05 -2.11 13.04
CA ALA A 423 -10.37 -2.47 11.65
C ALA A 423 -10.12 -3.95 11.38
N MET A 424 -8.97 -4.49 11.81
CA MET A 424 -8.64 -5.91 11.62
C MET A 424 -9.55 -6.83 12.46
N THR A 425 -9.91 -6.42 13.67
CA THR A 425 -10.86 -7.18 14.51
C THR A 425 -12.24 -7.24 13.85
N MET A 426 -12.74 -6.11 13.36
CA MET A 426 -14.04 -6.05 12.68
C MET A 426 -14.02 -6.89 11.40
N THR A 427 -12.93 -6.86 10.64
CA THR A 427 -12.74 -7.68 9.43
C THR A 427 -12.81 -9.17 9.75
N GLY A 428 -12.08 -9.60 10.76
CA GLY A 428 -12.05 -11.01 11.19
C GLY A 428 -13.40 -11.48 11.70
N LEU A 429 -14.07 -10.67 12.52
CA LEU A 429 -15.39 -10.99 13.08
C LEU A 429 -16.46 -11.07 11.99
N ALA A 430 -16.47 -10.12 11.05
CA ALA A 430 -17.42 -10.11 9.93
C ALA A 430 -17.26 -11.38 9.07
N SER A 431 -16.01 -11.78 8.79
CA SER A 431 -15.72 -13.00 8.04
C SER A 431 -16.18 -14.25 8.78
N LEU A 432 -15.92 -14.34 10.09
CA LEU A 432 -16.33 -15.51 10.90
C LEU A 432 -17.86 -15.62 11.00
N ILE A 433 -18.55 -14.49 11.15
CA ILE A 433 -20.02 -14.47 11.20
C ILE A 433 -20.61 -14.96 9.88
N LEU A 434 -20.09 -14.46 8.76
CA LEU A 434 -20.56 -14.89 7.43
C LEU A 434 -20.30 -16.38 7.20
N LEU A 435 -19.14 -16.90 7.58
CA LEU A 435 -18.80 -18.32 7.39
C LEU A 435 -19.62 -19.24 8.27
N GLY A 436 -19.80 -18.88 9.53
CA GLY A 436 -20.47 -19.74 10.50
C GLY A 436 -21.99 -19.71 10.42
N LEU A 437 -22.57 -18.61 9.99
CA LEU A 437 -24.01 -18.36 10.09
C LEU A 437 -24.68 -18.07 8.74
N VAL A 438 -23.99 -18.24 7.61
CA VAL A 438 -24.54 -17.90 6.28
C VAL A 438 -25.89 -18.57 5.99
N GLU A 439 -26.10 -19.78 6.45
CA GLU A 439 -27.33 -20.55 6.25
C GLU A 439 -28.50 -20.02 7.12
N TYR A 440 -28.17 -19.36 8.23
CA TYR A 440 -29.18 -18.87 9.21
C TYR A 440 -29.48 -17.39 9.06
N LEU A 441 -28.61 -16.63 8.35
CA LEU A 441 -28.74 -15.19 8.19
C LEU A 441 -29.73 -14.85 7.07
N SER A 442 -30.49 -13.78 7.26
CA SER A 442 -31.32 -13.19 6.20
C SER A 442 -30.41 -12.53 5.14
N GLU A 443 -30.92 -12.33 3.94
CA GLU A 443 -30.20 -11.67 2.85
C GLU A 443 -29.69 -10.29 3.25
N THR A 444 -30.53 -9.55 3.98
CA THR A 444 -30.17 -8.22 4.51
C THR A 444 -28.97 -8.32 5.46
N ALA A 445 -28.97 -9.30 6.36
CA ALA A 445 -27.87 -9.51 7.32
C ALA A 445 -26.56 -9.90 6.61
N ILE A 446 -26.63 -10.77 5.59
CA ILE A 446 -25.47 -11.15 4.77
C ILE A 446 -24.87 -9.92 4.09
N THR A 447 -25.73 -9.08 3.48
CA THR A 447 -25.31 -7.84 2.82
C THR A 447 -24.64 -6.89 3.83
N VAL A 448 -25.23 -6.70 5.02
CA VAL A 448 -24.68 -5.81 6.04
C VAL A 448 -23.30 -6.28 6.50
N PHE A 449 -23.14 -7.58 6.80
CA PHE A 449 -21.84 -8.11 7.24
C PHE A 449 -20.81 -8.10 6.13
N SER A 450 -21.21 -8.32 4.88
CA SER A 450 -20.31 -8.24 3.71
C SER A 450 -19.79 -6.79 3.51
N VAL A 451 -20.69 -5.81 3.59
CA VAL A 451 -20.35 -4.38 3.47
C VAL A 451 -19.44 -3.97 4.63
N MET A 452 -19.77 -4.41 5.85
CA MET A 452 -18.95 -4.11 7.04
C MET A 452 -17.54 -4.71 6.91
N GLY A 453 -17.42 -5.94 6.42
CA GLY A 453 -16.14 -6.60 6.18
C GLY A 453 -15.34 -5.89 5.09
N LEU A 454 -15.96 -5.54 3.99
CA LEU A 454 -15.34 -4.79 2.89
C LEU A 454 -14.82 -3.44 3.37
N PHE A 455 -15.66 -2.68 4.06
CA PHE A 455 -15.35 -1.36 4.60
C PHE A 455 -14.16 -1.42 5.58
N SER A 456 -14.21 -2.34 6.55
CA SER A 456 -13.17 -2.48 7.57
C SER A 456 -11.85 -2.98 6.99
N SER A 457 -11.87 -3.89 6.02
CA SER A 457 -10.66 -4.40 5.36
C SER A 457 -10.01 -3.32 4.49
N GLN A 458 -10.80 -2.50 3.80
CA GLN A 458 -10.26 -1.37 3.02
C GLN A 458 -9.67 -0.30 3.94
N ALA A 459 -10.30 -0.03 5.08
CA ALA A 459 -9.77 0.89 6.10
C ALA A 459 -8.44 0.38 6.65
N ALA A 460 -8.35 -0.92 6.97
CA ALA A 460 -7.11 -1.54 7.46
C ALA A 460 -6.00 -1.47 6.42
N ALA A 461 -6.30 -1.77 5.16
CA ALA A 461 -5.32 -1.72 4.04
C ALA A 461 -4.77 -0.30 3.86
N SER A 462 -5.65 0.69 3.81
CA SER A 462 -5.28 2.10 3.63
C SER A 462 -4.43 2.62 4.80
N LEU A 463 -4.86 2.32 6.03
CA LEU A 463 -4.15 2.74 7.25
C LEU A 463 -2.79 2.04 7.37
N CYS A 464 -2.68 0.80 6.95
CA CYS A 464 -1.44 0.02 6.97
C CYS A 464 -0.36 0.70 6.10
N VAL A 465 -0.72 1.16 4.91
CA VAL A 465 0.19 1.86 4.00
C VAL A 465 0.63 3.20 4.61
N LEU A 466 -0.30 3.98 5.15
CA LEU A 466 0.01 5.26 5.81
C LEU A 466 0.93 5.05 7.01
N PHE A 467 0.62 4.06 7.84
CA PHE A 467 1.40 3.73 9.05
C PHE A 467 2.83 3.34 8.66
N THR A 468 3.00 2.52 7.62
CA THR A 468 4.31 2.13 7.08
C THR A 468 5.08 3.37 6.62
N ALA A 469 4.45 4.25 5.86
CA ALA A 469 5.07 5.46 5.32
C ALA A 469 5.51 6.42 6.45
N GLU A 470 4.79 6.43 7.57
CA GLU A 470 5.12 7.27 8.73
C GLU A 470 6.28 6.74 9.57
N ILE A 471 6.43 5.40 9.70
CA ILE A 471 7.45 4.82 10.58
C ILE A 471 8.74 4.43 9.84
N MET A 472 8.71 4.33 8.51
CA MET A 472 9.92 4.00 7.73
C MET A 472 10.83 5.23 7.60
N PRO A 473 12.15 5.07 7.83
CA PRO A 473 13.10 6.17 7.59
C PRO A 473 13.09 6.62 6.12
N THR A 474 13.34 7.91 5.90
CA THR A 474 13.35 8.52 4.55
C THR A 474 14.28 7.77 3.59
N ILE A 475 15.40 7.27 4.10
CA ILE A 475 16.43 6.57 3.31
C ILE A 475 15.91 5.27 2.68
N ILE A 476 14.94 4.60 3.32
CA ILE A 476 14.35 3.32 2.85
C ILE A 476 12.81 3.38 2.76
N ARG A 477 12.22 4.57 2.77
CA ARG A 477 10.75 4.72 2.78
C ARG A 477 10.11 4.14 1.52
N GLY A 478 10.71 4.38 0.36
CA GLY A 478 10.23 3.85 -0.92
C GLY A 478 10.23 2.33 -0.94
N SER A 479 11.34 1.73 -0.54
CA SER A 479 11.48 0.27 -0.45
C SER A 479 10.52 -0.33 0.58
N GLY A 480 10.38 0.32 1.75
CA GLY A 480 9.51 -0.16 2.84
C GLY A 480 8.03 -0.13 2.45
N VAL A 481 7.54 1.00 1.95
CA VAL A 481 6.15 1.13 1.49
C VAL A 481 5.89 0.20 0.29
N GLY A 482 6.86 0.14 -0.64
CA GLY A 482 6.78 -0.76 -1.80
C GLY A 482 6.67 -2.24 -1.38
N THR A 483 7.43 -2.66 -0.37
CA THR A 483 7.39 -4.03 0.16
C THR A 483 6.03 -4.34 0.79
N VAL A 484 5.48 -3.43 1.59
CA VAL A 484 4.17 -3.63 2.23
C VAL A 484 3.06 -3.69 1.18
N LEU A 485 3.10 -2.84 0.16
CA LEU A 485 2.15 -2.89 -0.98
C LEU A 485 2.31 -4.19 -1.78
N ALA A 486 3.54 -4.64 -2.02
CA ALA A 486 3.82 -5.89 -2.73
C ALA A 486 3.26 -7.10 -1.97
N LEU A 487 3.39 -7.12 -0.64
CA LEU A 487 2.80 -8.17 0.19
C LEU A 487 1.26 -8.12 0.14
N GLY A 488 0.68 -6.93 0.03
CA GLY A 488 -0.75 -6.77 -0.24
C GLY A 488 -1.16 -7.39 -1.58
N CYS A 489 -0.34 -7.20 -2.61
CA CYS A 489 -0.56 -7.83 -3.93
C CYS A 489 -0.49 -9.36 -3.85
N VAL A 490 0.44 -9.92 -3.05
CA VAL A 490 0.51 -11.37 -2.83
C VAL A 490 -0.83 -11.86 -2.21
N GLY A 491 -1.41 -11.09 -1.30
CA GLY A 491 -2.73 -11.41 -0.74
C GLY A 491 -3.83 -11.41 -1.81
N ARG A 492 -3.80 -10.45 -2.72
CA ARG A 492 -4.78 -10.36 -3.82
C ARG A 492 -4.66 -11.49 -4.83
N LEU A 493 -3.45 -12.04 -5.02
CA LEU A 493 -3.20 -13.15 -5.96
C LEU A 493 -3.96 -14.42 -5.61
N THR A 494 -4.33 -14.60 -4.35
CA THR A 494 -4.97 -15.84 -3.91
C THR A 494 -6.34 -16.08 -4.58
N SER A 495 -7.10 -15.01 -4.86
CA SER A 495 -8.42 -15.14 -5.50
C SER A 495 -8.35 -15.65 -6.94
N PRO A 496 -7.64 -15.00 -7.88
CA PRO A 496 -7.58 -15.52 -9.26
C PRO A 496 -6.87 -16.87 -9.37
N LEU A 497 -5.92 -17.18 -8.48
CA LEU A 497 -5.27 -18.49 -8.46
C LEU A 497 -6.24 -19.60 -8.04
N MET A 498 -7.16 -19.30 -7.12
CA MET A 498 -8.24 -20.23 -6.74
C MET A 498 -9.23 -20.45 -7.89
N ASP A 499 -9.60 -19.38 -8.59
CA ASP A 499 -10.48 -19.47 -9.78
C ASP A 499 -9.89 -20.35 -10.88
N LEU A 500 -8.58 -20.28 -11.06
CA LEU A 500 -7.88 -21.09 -12.07
C LEU A 500 -7.95 -22.58 -11.76
N ARG A 501 -8.00 -22.95 -10.48
CA ARG A 501 -7.88 -24.35 -10.04
C ARG A 501 -9.21 -24.99 -9.66
N ASN A 502 -10.13 -24.27 -9.01
CA ASN A 502 -11.34 -24.90 -8.48
C ASN A 502 -12.42 -23.89 -8.09
N HIS A 503 -13.63 -24.08 -8.58
CA HIS A 503 -14.77 -23.21 -8.28
C HIS A 503 -15.23 -23.25 -6.80
N TYR A 504 -14.79 -24.21 -6.02
CA TYR A 504 -15.22 -24.41 -4.62
C TYR A 504 -14.30 -23.74 -3.58
N GLY A 505 -13.30 -22.98 -4.00
CA GLY A 505 -12.25 -22.46 -3.14
C GLY A 505 -12.63 -21.32 -2.20
N TYR A 506 -13.75 -20.64 -2.46
CA TYR A 506 -14.12 -19.42 -1.72
C TYR A 506 -14.31 -19.64 -0.22
N PHE A 507 -14.96 -20.72 0.16
CA PHE A 507 -15.20 -21.02 1.58
C PHE A 507 -13.89 -21.20 2.34
N LEU A 508 -13.01 -22.05 1.84
CA LEU A 508 -11.69 -22.31 2.44
C LEU A 508 -10.85 -21.03 2.51
N HIS A 509 -10.90 -20.23 1.46
CA HIS A 509 -10.21 -18.95 1.34
C HIS A 509 -10.63 -18.01 2.49
N HIS A 510 -11.94 -17.86 2.71
CA HIS A 510 -12.49 -17.04 3.79
C HIS A 510 -12.11 -17.56 5.18
N VAL A 511 -12.14 -18.89 5.38
CA VAL A 511 -11.73 -19.51 6.66
C VAL A 511 -10.27 -19.16 6.97
N VAL A 512 -9.37 -19.35 6.01
CA VAL A 512 -7.94 -19.09 6.16
C VAL A 512 -7.71 -17.62 6.48
N TYR A 513 -8.29 -16.71 5.70
CA TYR A 513 -8.09 -15.27 5.90
C TYR A 513 -8.71 -14.76 7.20
N SER A 514 -9.84 -15.32 7.65
CA SER A 514 -10.46 -14.95 8.92
C SER A 514 -9.57 -15.30 10.11
N THR A 515 -9.00 -16.50 10.10
CA THR A 515 -8.10 -16.97 11.16
C THR A 515 -6.80 -16.16 11.16
N LEU A 516 -6.26 -15.86 9.97
CA LEU A 516 -5.06 -15.02 9.84
C LEU A 516 -5.33 -13.58 10.29
N ALA A 517 -6.53 -13.05 10.09
CA ALA A 517 -6.91 -11.70 10.54
C ALA A 517 -6.86 -11.60 12.06
N LEU A 518 -7.34 -12.62 12.77
CA LEU A 518 -7.26 -12.66 14.23
C LEU A 518 -5.82 -12.77 14.72
N LEU A 519 -4.98 -13.51 14.00
CA LEU A 519 -3.55 -13.60 14.30
C LEU A 519 -2.86 -12.24 14.06
N ALA A 520 -3.25 -11.51 13.02
CA ALA A 520 -2.73 -10.17 12.72
C ALA A 520 -3.05 -9.18 13.85
N VAL A 521 -4.23 -9.28 14.47
CA VAL A 521 -4.62 -8.44 15.62
C VAL A 521 -3.58 -8.57 16.73
N LEU A 522 -3.14 -9.79 17.05
CA LEU A 522 -2.12 -10.02 18.07
C LEU A 522 -0.76 -9.41 17.67
N SER A 523 -0.39 -9.52 16.40
CA SER A 523 0.90 -8.97 15.92
C SER A 523 0.90 -7.43 15.89
N ILE A 524 -0.24 -6.80 15.62
CA ILE A 524 -0.38 -5.32 15.60
C ILE A 524 -0.08 -4.73 17.00
N LEU A 525 -0.33 -5.48 18.07
CA LEU A 525 0.00 -5.04 19.43
C LEU A 525 1.50 -4.76 19.61
N LEU A 526 2.35 -5.35 18.76
CA LEU A 526 3.81 -5.15 18.79
C LEU A 526 4.27 -3.85 18.13
N LEU A 527 3.38 -3.16 17.40
CA LEU A 527 3.73 -1.94 16.67
C LEU A 527 3.85 -0.73 17.60
N PRO A 528 4.78 0.22 17.30
CA PRO A 528 4.81 1.51 17.99
C PRO A 528 3.64 2.39 17.57
N GLU A 529 3.43 3.51 18.27
CA GLU A 529 2.45 4.53 17.86
C GLU A 529 3.17 5.69 17.17
N SER A 530 2.70 6.10 16.00
CA SER A 530 3.31 7.17 15.20
C SER A 530 2.56 8.51 15.28
N LYS A 531 1.49 8.59 16.09
CA LYS A 531 0.63 9.78 16.21
C LYS A 531 1.44 11.04 16.53
N ARG A 532 1.39 12.03 15.63
CA ARG A 532 2.03 13.35 15.76
C ARG A 532 3.55 13.33 15.92
N LYS A 533 4.22 12.23 15.60
CA LYS A 533 5.67 12.15 15.66
C LYS A 533 6.31 12.64 14.36
N PRO A 534 7.53 13.21 14.40
CA PRO A 534 8.25 13.56 13.18
C PRO A 534 8.61 12.30 12.38
N LEU A 535 8.81 12.48 11.08
CA LEU A 535 9.23 11.36 10.22
C LEU A 535 10.70 11.00 10.53
N PRO A 536 11.02 9.73 10.73
CA PRO A 536 12.42 9.33 10.89
C PRO A 536 13.18 9.57 9.58
N GLN A 537 14.42 10.03 9.68
CA GLN A 537 15.28 10.32 8.53
C GLN A 537 16.30 9.21 8.32
N THR A 538 16.96 8.79 9.40
CA THR A 538 18.04 7.81 9.37
C THR A 538 17.55 6.44 9.89
N LEU A 539 18.37 5.41 9.68
CA LEU A 539 18.12 4.06 10.23
C LEU A 539 18.08 4.09 11.77
N ALA A 540 18.95 4.91 12.39
CA ALA A 540 18.99 5.06 13.84
C ALA A 540 17.68 5.65 14.38
N ASP A 541 17.13 6.65 13.69
CA ASP A 541 15.84 7.25 14.06
C ASP A 541 14.72 6.21 13.97
N GLY A 542 14.72 5.41 12.91
CA GLY A 542 13.74 4.34 12.70
C GLY A 542 13.83 3.26 13.77
N GLU A 543 15.04 2.92 14.20
CA GLU A 543 15.28 1.91 15.23
C GLU A 543 14.81 2.40 16.61
N GLN A 544 14.85 3.72 16.87
CA GLN A 544 14.34 4.33 18.09
C GLN A 544 12.81 4.36 18.17
N TYR A 545 12.11 4.12 17.05
CA TYR A 545 10.65 4.01 17.02
C TYR A 545 10.21 2.71 17.67
N ARG A 546 10.31 2.67 19.00
CA ARG A 546 9.99 1.48 19.80
C ARG A 546 8.69 1.68 20.58
N ARG A 547 8.04 0.57 20.88
CA ARG A 547 6.90 0.52 21.77
C ARG A 547 7.39 0.84 23.20
N PRO A 548 6.75 1.76 23.94
CA PRO A 548 7.07 1.93 25.35
C PRO A 548 6.77 0.63 26.11
N PRO A 549 7.61 0.23 27.08
CA PRO A 549 7.39 -1.01 27.83
C PRO A 549 6.05 -0.96 28.57
N LEU A 550 5.34 -2.08 28.56
CA LEU A 550 4.10 -2.26 29.31
C LEU A 550 4.41 -2.11 30.81
N GLY A 551 3.76 -1.16 31.47
CA GLY A 551 3.90 -0.97 32.92
C GLY A 551 4.75 0.22 33.34
N ARG A 552 5.41 0.91 32.40
CA ARG A 552 6.09 2.17 32.76
C ARG A 552 5.04 3.27 32.73
N ARG A 553 4.45 3.53 33.88
CA ARG A 553 3.64 4.72 34.11
C ARG A 553 4.53 5.93 33.76
N ARG A 554 4.09 6.73 32.81
CA ARG A 554 4.76 7.97 32.45
C ARG A 554 4.83 8.80 33.73
N ARG A 555 6.00 8.83 34.36
CA ARG A 555 6.29 9.88 35.32
C ARG A 555 6.37 11.15 34.47
N ASP A 556 5.29 11.86 34.42
CA ASP A 556 5.36 13.25 34.03
C ASP A 556 6.31 13.89 35.04
N ASN A 557 7.49 14.30 34.56
CA ASN A 557 8.34 15.17 35.31
C ASN A 557 7.59 16.51 35.44
N VAL A 558 6.69 16.57 36.39
CA VAL A 558 6.18 17.84 36.86
C VAL A 558 7.38 18.47 37.54
N PRO A 559 7.93 19.59 37.05
CA PRO A 559 8.96 20.26 37.78
C PRO A 559 8.38 20.62 39.15
N LEU A 560 8.95 20.08 40.19
CA LEU A 560 8.63 20.51 41.56
C LEU A 560 8.84 22.01 41.59
N LEU A 561 7.76 22.73 41.72
CA LEU A 561 7.80 24.17 41.97
C LEU A 561 8.78 24.42 43.09
N ALA A 562 9.77 25.28 42.86
CA ALA A 562 10.67 25.73 43.87
C ALA A 562 9.84 26.32 45.00
N THR A 563 10.01 25.80 46.20
CA THR A 563 9.41 26.37 47.41
C THR A 563 9.88 27.84 47.52
N PRO A 564 8.95 28.80 47.71
CA PRO A 564 9.39 30.16 47.94
C PRO A 564 10.14 30.21 49.26
N ASN A 565 11.31 30.81 49.26
CA ASN A 565 12.08 31.09 50.47
C ASN A 565 11.23 31.96 51.39
N PRO A 566 11.06 31.59 52.66
CA PRO A 566 10.51 32.54 53.63
C PRO A 566 11.56 33.58 53.95
N GLU A 567 11.43 34.75 53.36
CA GLU A 567 12.17 35.92 53.87
C GLU A 567 11.38 36.53 55.01
N THR A 568 12.01 36.56 56.14
CA THR A 568 11.60 37.40 57.25
C THR A 568 12.11 38.82 57.03
#